data_e0492b76bf93c24633ed860f08d01066
#
_entry.id   e0492b76bf93c24633ed860f08d01066
#
_cell.length_a   1.000
_cell.length_b   1.000
_cell.length_c   1.000
_cell.angle_alpha   90.00
_cell.angle_beta   90.00
_cell.angle_gamma   90.00
#
_symmetry.space_group_name_H-M   'P 1'
#
loop_
_entity.id
_entity.type
_entity.pdbx_description
1 polymer ?
#
loop_
_entity_poly.entity_id
_entity_poly.type
_entity_poly.pdbx_seq_one_letter_code
_entity_poly.pdbx_strand_id
1 'polypeptide(L)'
;DKIAVLIPCYNESKTIEKVVTDFKKVLPEAVIYVYDNNSTDHTDEIARRAGAVVRYEYQQGKGNVIRRMFREIDAQCYIMADGDDTYPAEFAPSMVEKVLNKKVDMVVGDRLSSTYFTENKRPFHNFGNSLVRKCINIMFKTQINDIMTGYRAFSYQFVKSFPVLSKGFEIETEMSIHAVDKNMYIENEVIEYRDRPEGSESKLNTYSDGFRVLKTIARLYRNYKPMAFFGLVAAVLLILGIGFFIPVFVTFLETGRVGKIPTLIVCGFAVLGAIQSLFSGLVLQTMVQKNRQDFEMELQRIQEQYNNLEK
;
A
#
# COMPACT_ATOMS: atom_id res chain seq x y z
N ASP A 1 -12.03 -9.60 20.35
CA ASP A 1 -10.69 -9.73 20.95
C ASP A 1 -10.14 -8.35 21.31
N LYS A 2 -9.32 -8.26 22.36
CA LYS A 2 -8.58 -7.01 22.65
C LYS A 2 -7.42 -6.82 21.67
N ILE A 3 -6.64 -7.89 21.47
CA ILE A 3 -5.51 -7.91 20.54
C ILE A 3 -5.62 -9.15 19.66
N ALA A 4 -5.51 -9.00 18.36
CA ALA A 4 -5.45 -10.08 17.38
C ALA A 4 -4.12 -10.02 16.62
N VAL A 5 -3.36 -11.10 16.62
CA VAL A 5 -2.17 -11.25 15.77
C VAL A 5 -2.57 -12.01 14.52
N LEU A 6 -2.33 -11.42 13.36
CA LEU A 6 -2.75 -11.90 12.05
C LEU A 6 -1.53 -12.39 11.26
N ILE A 7 -1.45 -13.68 10.99
CA ILE A 7 -0.31 -14.31 10.30
C ILE A 7 -0.81 -15.02 9.04
N PRO A 8 -0.69 -14.37 7.86
CA PRO A 8 -0.93 -15.05 6.59
C PRO A 8 0.21 -16.03 6.29
N CYS A 9 -0.10 -17.30 5.97
CA CYS A 9 0.88 -18.36 5.76
C CYS A 9 0.69 -19.06 4.41
N TYR A 10 1.82 -19.38 3.77
CA TYR A 10 1.90 -20.27 2.62
C TYR A 10 3.24 -20.99 2.59
N ASN A 11 3.26 -22.28 2.96
CA ASN A 11 4.45 -23.11 3.06
C ASN A 11 5.53 -22.54 4.00
N GLU A 12 5.15 -22.36 5.28
CA GLU A 12 6.03 -21.80 6.34
C GLU A 12 6.21 -22.81 7.52
N SER A 13 6.18 -24.12 7.23
CA SER A 13 6.27 -25.18 8.25
C SER A 13 7.52 -25.10 9.12
N LYS A 14 8.61 -24.52 8.61
CA LYS A 14 9.89 -24.41 9.33
C LYS A 14 9.91 -23.32 10.40
N THR A 15 9.07 -22.30 10.25
CA THR A 15 9.14 -21.06 11.02
C THR A 15 7.90 -20.78 11.85
N ILE A 16 6.74 -21.26 11.41
CA ILE A 16 5.45 -20.89 11.99
C ILE A 16 5.31 -21.25 13.48
N GLU A 17 5.89 -22.37 13.95
CA GLU A 17 5.85 -22.75 15.36
C GLU A 17 6.54 -21.71 16.23
N LYS A 18 7.75 -21.29 15.82
CA LYS A 18 8.53 -20.26 16.50
C LYS A 18 7.79 -18.93 16.51
N VAL A 19 7.26 -18.50 15.37
CA VAL A 19 6.53 -17.23 15.24
C VAL A 19 5.34 -17.19 16.17
N VAL A 20 4.50 -18.22 16.18
CA VAL A 20 3.34 -18.32 17.09
C VAL A 20 3.77 -18.31 18.57
N THR A 21 4.83 -19.05 18.91
CA THR A 21 5.33 -19.13 20.28
C THR A 21 5.90 -17.79 20.75
N ASP A 22 6.67 -17.10 19.91
CA ASP A 22 7.27 -15.80 20.21
C ASP A 22 6.17 -14.74 20.45
N PHE A 23 5.15 -14.67 19.58
CA PHE A 23 4.02 -13.75 19.80
C PHE A 23 3.23 -14.05 21.06
N LYS A 24 2.99 -15.34 21.40
CA LYS A 24 2.33 -15.73 22.65
C LYS A 24 3.12 -15.30 23.87
N LYS A 25 4.44 -15.38 23.81
CA LYS A 25 5.32 -14.98 24.91
C LYS A 25 5.26 -13.49 25.19
N VAL A 26 5.25 -12.65 24.15
CA VAL A 26 5.30 -11.17 24.29
C VAL A 26 3.92 -10.53 24.42
N LEU A 27 2.87 -11.19 23.93
CA LEU A 27 1.47 -10.77 24.01
C LEU A 27 0.58 -11.91 24.51
N PRO A 28 0.66 -12.28 25.81
CA PRO A 28 -0.06 -13.45 26.34
C PRO A 28 -1.59 -13.31 26.29
N GLU A 29 -2.12 -12.09 26.25
CA GLU A 29 -3.56 -11.80 26.12
C GLU A 29 -4.06 -11.75 24.67
N ALA A 30 -3.16 -11.85 23.67
CA ALA A 30 -3.54 -11.80 22.27
C ALA A 30 -4.04 -13.15 21.74
N VAL A 31 -5.03 -13.10 20.86
CA VAL A 31 -5.43 -14.26 20.06
C VAL A 31 -4.60 -14.29 18.78
N ILE A 32 -3.91 -15.39 18.53
CA ILE A 32 -3.07 -15.54 17.33
C ILE A 32 -3.84 -16.30 16.27
N TYR A 33 -4.09 -15.64 15.14
CA TYR A 33 -4.76 -16.17 13.98
C TYR A 33 -3.76 -16.49 12.88
N VAL A 34 -3.70 -17.75 12.47
CA VAL A 34 -2.96 -18.20 11.29
C VAL A 34 -3.94 -18.53 10.20
N TYR A 35 -3.82 -17.87 9.05
CA TYR A 35 -4.62 -18.18 7.86
C TYR A 35 -3.75 -18.88 6.84
N ASP A 36 -4.04 -20.18 6.65
CA ASP A 36 -3.36 -20.98 5.65
C ASP A 36 -3.91 -20.72 4.25
N ASN A 37 -3.01 -20.47 3.31
CA ASN A 37 -3.36 -20.16 1.92
C ASN A 37 -2.94 -21.29 0.98
N ASN A 38 -3.49 -22.49 1.20
CA ASN A 38 -3.20 -23.71 0.45
C ASN A 38 -1.77 -24.24 0.63
N SER A 39 -1.25 -24.26 1.84
CA SER A 39 0.03 -24.90 2.15
C SER A 39 -0.02 -26.40 1.90
N THR A 40 1.12 -26.96 1.50
CA THR A 40 1.30 -28.39 1.22
C THR A 40 2.31 -29.06 2.16
N ASP A 41 2.83 -28.30 3.12
CA ASP A 41 3.94 -28.69 4.00
C ASP A 41 3.52 -28.85 5.48
N HIS A 42 2.21 -29.01 5.75
CA HIS A 42 1.64 -29.11 7.10
C HIS A 42 1.80 -27.88 7.99
N THR A 43 1.96 -26.69 7.39
CA THR A 43 2.03 -25.40 8.12
C THR A 43 0.85 -25.23 9.08
N ASP A 44 -0.38 -25.56 8.65
CA ASP A 44 -1.63 -25.43 9.42
C ASP A 44 -1.65 -26.32 10.67
N GLU A 45 -1.18 -27.57 10.56
CA GLU A 45 -1.11 -28.49 11.69
C GLU A 45 -0.09 -28.04 12.74
N ILE A 46 1.07 -27.55 12.28
CA ILE A 46 2.13 -27.04 13.15
C ILE A 46 1.64 -25.79 13.89
N ALA A 47 1.02 -24.84 13.20
CA ALA A 47 0.44 -23.62 13.78
C ALA A 47 -0.62 -23.96 14.85
N ARG A 48 -1.50 -24.94 14.57
CA ARG A 48 -2.53 -25.38 15.51
C ARG A 48 -1.92 -26.02 16.78
N ARG A 49 -0.88 -26.83 16.62
CA ARG A 49 -0.15 -27.41 17.76
C ARG A 49 0.56 -26.37 18.61
N ALA A 50 1.10 -25.32 17.98
CA ALA A 50 1.67 -24.18 18.68
C ALA A 50 0.59 -23.32 19.39
N GLY A 51 -0.71 -23.62 19.13
CA GLY A 51 -1.88 -23.04 19.78
C GLY A 51 -2.39 -21.77 19.13
N ALA A 52 -2.22 -21.61 17.83
CA ALA A 52 -2.90 -20.61 17.03
C ALA A 52 -4.31 -21.05 16.65
N VAL A 53 -5.19 -20.08 16.42
CA VAL A 53 -6.48 -20.30 15.76
C VAL A 53 -6.24 -20.37 14.27
N VAL A 54 -6.35 -21.56 13.68
CA VAL A 54 -6.07 -21.78 12.25
C VAL A 54 -7.35 -21.70 11.45
N ARG A 55 -7.33 -20.88 10.39
CA ARG A 55 -8.37 -20.75 9.36
C ARG A 55 -7.77 -20.85 7.96
N TYR A 56 -8.61 -20.93 6.93
CA TYR A 56 -8.18 -21.20 5.55
C TYR A 56 -8.71 -20.15 4.58
N GLU A 57 -7.85 -19.71 3.66
CA GLU A 57 -8.25 -18.95 2.48
C GLU A 57 -7.82 -19.71 1.23
N TYR A 58 -8.80 -20.18 0.46
CA TYR A 58 -8.56 -21.03 -0.72
C TYR A 58 -8.20 -20.25 -1.98
N GLN A 59 -8.50 -18.96 -2.03
CA GLN A 59 -8.04 -18.09 -3.12
C GLN A 59 -6.57 -17.69 -2.88
N GLN A 60 -5.68 -18.17 -3.75
CA GLN A 60 -4.26 -17.92 -3.61
C GLN A 60 -3.93 -16.43 -3.67
N GLY A 61 -3.11 -15.95 -2.73
CA GLY A 61 -2.56 -14.59 -2.68
C GLY A 61 -2.72 -13.92 -1.33
N LYS A 62 -1.66 -13.25 -0.87
CA LYS A 62 -1.59 -12.59 0.45
C LYS A 62 -2.73 -11.58 0.66
N GLY A 63 -3.08 -10.79 -0.37
CA GLY A 63 -4.18 -9.85 -0.30
C GLY A 63 -5.55 -10.52 -0.09
N ASN A 64 -5.78 -11.70 -0.67
CA ASN A 64 -7.01 -12.46 -0.43
C ASN A 64 -7.11 -12.93 1.03
N VAL A 65 -5.98 -13.39 1.58
CA VAL A 65 -5.89 -13.81 3.00
C VAL A 65 -6.20 -12.63 3.93
N ILE A 66 -5.54 -11.49 3.72
CA ILE A 66 -5.74 -10.29 4.55
C ILE A 66 -7.19 -9.79 4.46
N ARG A 67 -7.78 -9.80 3.25
CA ARG A 67 -9.19 -9.44 3.06
C ARG A 67 -10.12 -10.31 3.91
N ARG A 68 -9.85 -11.61 3.98
CA ARG A 68 -10.64 -12.55 4.78
C ARG A 68 -10.44 -12.30 6.27
N MET A 69 -9.19 -12.14 6.72
CA MET A 69 -8.86 -11.81 8.11
C MET A 69 -9.60 -10.56 8.60
N PHE A 70 -9.55 -9.46 7.82
CA PHE A 70 -10.17 -8.18 8.17
C PHE A 70 -11.70 -8.24 8.23
N ARG A 71 -12.32 -9.18 7.49
CA ARG A 71 -13.77 -9.41 7.54
C ARG A 71 -14.21 -10.28 8.70
N GLU A 72 -13.42 -11.30 9.05
CA GLU A 72 -13.82 -12.34 9.99
C GLU A 72 -13.39 -12.07 11.44
N ILE A 73 -12.41 -11.18 11.64
CA ILE A 73 -11.85 -10.95 12.97
C ILE A 73 -12.21 -9.55 13.45
N ASP A 74 -12.76 -9.49 14.69
CA ASP A 74 -13.02 -8.26 15.41
C ASP A 74 -12.07 -8.15 16.59
N ALA A 75 -11.25 -7.08 16.63
CA ALA A 75 -10.33 -6.77 17.71
C ALA A 75 -10.13 -5.27 17.87
N GLN A 76 -9.74 -4.82 19.05
CA GLN A 76 -9.42 -3.40 19.29
C GLN A 76 -8.08 -3.01 18.64
N CYS A 77 -7.12 -3.95 18.62
CA CYS A 77 -5.82 -3.79 17.98
C CYS A 77 -5.47 -5.04 17.18
N TYR A 78 -4.96 -4.83 15.97
CA TYR A 78 -4.50 -5.90 15.10
C TYR A 78 -3.00 -5.77 14.88
N ILE A 79 -2.26 -6.86 15.05
CA ILE A 79 -0.85 -6.97 14.64
C ILE A 79 -0.80 -7.88 13.42
N MET A 80 -0.23 -7.42 12.34
CA MET A 80 0.04 -8.22 11.15
C MET A 80 1.53 -8.50 11.05
N ALA A 81 1.90 -9.77 10.89
CA ALA A 81 3.27 -10.22 10.68
C ALA A 81 3.31 -11.40 9.71
N ASP A 82 4.44 -11.59 9.01
CA ASP A 82 4.64 -12.74 8.13
C ASP A 82 5.03 -13.99 8.93
N GLY A 83 4.72 -15.18 8.39
CA GLY A 83 5.00 -16.46 9.03
C GLY A 83 6.44 -16.95 8.91
N ASP A 84 7.34 -16.16 8.27
CA ASP A 84 8.70 -16.53 7.88
C ASP A 84 9.81 -16.17 8.89
N ASP A 85 9.43 -15.77 10.11
CA ASP A 85 10.32 -15.38 11.22
C ASP A 85 11.26 -14.18 10.92
N THR A 86 10.91 -13.35 9.94
CA THR A 86 11.70 -12.15 9.60
C THR A 86 11.42 -10.96 10.52
N TYR A 87 10.30 -10.97 11.24
CA TYR A 87 9.86 -9.89 12.14
C TYR A 87 9.91 -10.31 13.60
N PRO A 88 10.79 -9.68 14.42
CA PRO A 88 10.88 -9.98 15.84
C PRO A 88 9.59 -9.59 16.58
N ALA A 89 9.02 -10.53 17.34
CA ALA A 89 7.79 -10.30 18.08
C ALA A 89 7.96 -9.28 19.22
N GLU A 90 9.19 -9.02 19.68
CA GLU A 90 9.54 -8.14 20.79
C GLU A 90 9.08 -6.69 20.60
N PHE A 91 8.89 -6.25 19.35
CA PHE A 91 8.40 -4.91 19.02
C PHE A 91 6.87 -4.80 19.06
N ALA A 92 6.13 -5.91 19.07
CA ALA A 92 4.67 -5.91 19.05
C ALA A 92 4.04 -5.19 20.26
N PRO A 93 4.53 -5.33 21.51
CA PRO A 93 3.96 -4.60 22.65
C PRO A 93 4.00 -3.08 22.49
N SER A 94 5.10 -2.51 21.99
CA SER A 94 5.22 -1.08 21.71
C SER A 94 4.23 -0.63 20.63
N MET A 95 4.06 -1.43 19.56
CA MET A 95 3.12 -1.13 18.48
C MET A 95 1.66 -1.18 19.00
N VAL A 96 1.33 -2.15 19.87
CA VAL A 96 0.00 -2.27 20.51
C VAL A 96 -0.27 -1.04 21.39
N GLU A 97 0.72 -0.61 22.20
CA GLU A 97 0.60 0.57 23.05
C GLU A 97 0.27 1.83 22.22
N LYS A 98 0.95 2.03 21.11
CA LYS A 98 0.67 3.15 20.19
C LYS A 98 -0.76 3.11 19.66
N VAL A 99 -1.27 1.96 19.26
CA VAL A 99 -2.64 1.83 18.76
C VAL A 99 -3.67 2.05 19.88
N LEU A 100 -3.54 1.36 21.02
CA LEU A 100 -4.55 1.39 22.07
C LEU A 100 -4.52 2.70 22.88
N ASN A 101 -3.32 3.19 23.25
CA ASN A 101 -3.19 4.32 24.15
C ASN A 101 -3.06 5.66 23.42
N LYS A 102 -2.27 5.71 22.33
CA LYS A 102 -2.08 6.93 21.55
C LYS A 102 -3.09 7.10 20.40
N LYS A 103 -3.98 6.11 20.20
CA LYS A 103 -5.00 6.12 19.14
C LYS A 103 -4.41 6.27 17.74
N VAL A 104 -3.26 5.64 17.49
CA VAL A 104 -2.64 5.56 16.17
C VAL A 104 -3.45 4.58 15.31
N ASP A 105 -3.79 4.98 14.07
CA ASP A 105 -4.56 4.12 13.17
C ASP A 105 -3.71 3.03 12.52
N MET A 106 -2.46 3.37 12.20
CA MET A 106 -1.51 2.41 11.63
C MET A 106 -0.10 2.67 12.15
N VAL A 107 0.52 1.66 12.75
CA VAL A 107 1.95 1.65 13.09
C VAL A 107 2.68 0.82 12.05
N VAL A 108 3.73 1.38 11.45
CA VAL A 108 4.53 0.75 10.40
C VAL A 108 5.87 0.31 10.99
N GLY A 109 6.19 -0.97 10.92
CA GLY A 109 7.50 -1.50 11.31
C GLY A 109 8.58 -1.07 10.32
N ASP A 110 9.44 -0.15 10.73
CA ASP A 110 10.49 0.45 9.91
C ASP A 110 11.78 -0.38 9.98
N ARG A 111 12.00 -1.23 8.99
CA ARG A 111 13.24 -2.02 8.83
C ARG A 111 14.38 -1.19 8.27
N LEU A 112 14.05 -0.18 7.46
CA LEU A 112 15.03 0.56 6.65
C LEU A 112 15.88 1.52 7.47
N SER A 113 15.39 1.93 8.65
CA SER A 113 16.15 2.77 9.58
C SER A 113 17.06 1.97 10.54
N SER A 114 17.05 0.64 10.46
CA SER A 114 17.87 -0.26 11.29
C SER A 114 18.97 -0.98 10.49
N THR A 115 19.05 -2.29 10.60
CA THR A 115 20.11 -3.16 10.04
C THR A 115 19.86 -3.64 8.61
N TYR A 116 18.68 -3.38 8.03
CA TYR A 116 18.25 -3.94 6.74
C TYR A 116 19.25 -3.76 5.59
N PHE A 117 19.90 -2.59 5.48
CA PHE A 117 20.84 -2.31 4.39
C PHE A 117 22.22 -3.00 4.57
N THR A 118 22.55 -3.40 5.77
CA THR A 118 23.79 -4.16 6.05
C THR A 118 23.62 -5.63 5.68
N GLU A 119 22.41 -6.15 5.78
CA GLU A 119 22.07 -7.56 5.57
C GLU A 119 21.55 -7.85 4.16
N ASN A 120 20.81 -6.92 3.51
CA ASN A 120 20.19 -7.13 2.21
C ASN A 120 20.91 -6.38 1.05
N LYS A 121 21.84 -7.05 0.36
CA LYS A 121 22.65 -6.50 -0.74
C LYS A 121 21.97 -6.56 -2.13
N ARG A 122 20.71 -6.16 -2.27
CA ARG A 122 19.99 -6.12 -3.57
C ARG A 122 19.79 -4.68 -4.07
N PRO A 123 20.76 -4.06 -4.78
CA PRO A 123 20.76 -2.61 -5.06
C PRO A 123 19.57 -2.14 -5.92
N PHE A 124 19.12 -2.90 -6.93
CA PHE A 124 18.02 -2.50 -7.81
C PHE A 124 16.64 -2.58 -7.15
N HIS A 125 16.41 -3.54 -6.29
CA HIS A 125 15.16 -3.67 -5.53
C HIS A 125 15.02 -2.52 -4.51
N ASN A 126 16.11 -2.15 -3.87
CA ASN A 126 16.15 -1.04 -2.92
C ASN A 126 15.90 0.31 -3.60
N PHE A 127 16.39 0.52 -4.84
CA PHE A 127 16.16 1.74 -5.61
C PHE A 127 14.68 1.92 -5.97
N GLY A 128 14.00 0.88 -6.48
CA GLY A 128 12.58 0.92 -6.82
C GLY A 128 11.69 1.23 -5.61
N ASN A 129 11.93 0.56 -4.49
CA ASN A 129 11.23 0.81 -3.23
C ASN A 129 11.46 2.26 -2.72
N SER A 130 12.70 2.73 -2.74
CA SER A 130 13.04 4.10 -2.35
C SER A 130 12.35 5.15 -3.22
N LEU A 131 12.25 4.90 -4.54
CA LEU A 131 11.60 5.82 -5.48
C LEU A 131 10.09 5.89 -5.24
N VAL A 132 9.40 4.75 -5.06
CA VAL A 132 7.97 4.70 -4.76
C VAL A 132 7.69 5.37 -3.42
N ARG A 133 8.47 5.07 -2.38
CA ARG A 133 8.38 5.71 -1.07
C ARG A 133 8.51 7.24 -1.16
N LYS A 134 9.55 7.72 -1.83
CA LYS A 134 9.78 9.17 -2.03
C LYS A 134 8.61 9.82 -2.77
N CYS A 135 8.09 9.15 -3.80
CA CYS A 135 6.95 9.63 -4.56
C CYS A 135 5.69 9.75 -3.68
N ILE A 136 5.36 8.73 -2.87
CA ILE A 136 4.22 8.76 -1.95
C ILE A 136 4.40 9.85 -0.90
N ASN A 137 5.58 9.93 -0.28
CA ASN A 137 5.86 10.93 0.75
C ASN A 137 5.74 12.38 0.22
N ILE A 138 6.22 12.64 -1.01
CA ILE A 138 6.06 13.96 -1.67
C ILE A 138 4.59 14.22 -2.02
N MET A 139 3.90 13.23 -2.59
CA MET A 139 2.52 13.36 -3.07
C MET A 139 1.54 13.66 -1.93
N PHE A 140 1.72 13.01 -0.78
CA PHE A 140 0.82 13.10 0.36
C PHE A 140 1.38 13.94 1.52
N LYS A 141 2.62 14.46 1.40
CA LYS A 141 3.33 15.21 2.46
C LYS A 141 3.42 14.43 3.77
N THR A 142 3.76 13.17 3.69
CA THR A 142 3.88 12.23 4.82
C THR A 142 5.32 11.75 5.00
N GLN A 143 5.60 11.02 6.09
CA GLN A 143 6.92 10.47 6.41
C GLN A 143 6.81 8.98 6.75
N ILE A 144 6.38 8.16 5.79
CA ILE A 144 6.42 6.72 5.95
C ILE A 144 7.82 6.24 5.54
N ASN A 145 8.50 5.55 6.43
CA ASN A 145 9.88 5.10 6.21
C ASN A 145 9.94 3.78 5.44
N ASP A 146 9.06 2.82 5.74
CA ASP A 146 9.00 1.53 5.04
C ASP A 146 7.59 1.21 4.55
N ILE A 147 7.37 1.35 3.24
CA ILE A 147 6.06 1.16 2.62
C ILE A 147 5.75 -0.33 2.36
N MET A 148 6.80 -1.15 2.23
CA MET A 148 6.68 -2.56 1.83
C MET A 148 6.83 -3.55 2.98
N THR A 149 6.90 -3.07 4.22
CA THR A 149 6.94 -3.96 5.38
C THR A 149 5.60 -4.65 5.60
N GLY A 150 5.64 -5.95 5.89
CA GLY A 150 4.48 -6.73 6.33
C GLY A 150 4.19 -6.59 7.82
N TYR A 151 5.12 -6.02 8.62
CA TYR A 151 4.96 -5.87 10.06
C TYR A 151 4.26 -4.56 10.39
N ARG A 152 3.01 -4.65 10.80
CA ARG A 152 2.17 -3.48 11.06
C ARG A 152 1.22 -3.72 12.22
N ALA A 153 0.86 -2.63 12.92
CA ALA A 153 -0.28 -2.64 13.83
C ALA A 153 -1.38 -1.72 13.31
N PHE A 154 -2.63 -2.06 13.58
CA PHE A 154 -3.79 -1.32 13.09
C PHE A 154 -4.84 -1.13 14.18
N SER A 155 -5.56 0.00 14.10
CA SER A 155 -6.80 0.22 14.84
C SER A 155 -7.96 -0.57 14.23
N TYR A 156 -9.04 -0.73 15.00
CA TYR A 156 -10.32 -1.27 14.51
C TYR A 156 -10.84 -0.45 13.32
N GLN A 157 -10.77 0.87 13.46
CA GLN A 157 -11.23 1.83 12.46
C GLN A 157 -10.50 1.64 11.13
N PHE A 158 -9.17 1.47 11.17
CA PHE A 158 -8.40 1.17 9.97
C PHE A 158 -8.87 -0.12 9.30
N VAL A 159 -8.90 -1.21 10.06
CA VAL A 159 -9.22 -2.55 9.52
C VAL A 159 -10.61 -2.60 8.91
N LYS A 160 -11.61 -2.00 9.55
CA LYS A 160 -13.00 -2.04 9.09
C LYS A 160 -13.30 -1.05 7.96
N SER A 161 -12.49 -0.01 7.80
CA SER A 161 -12.63 0.96 6.71
C SER A 161 -11.77 0.66 5.48
N PHE A 162 -10.79 -0.26 5.58
CA PHE A 162 -9.84 -0.54 4.51
C PHE A 162 -10.43 -1.49 3.44
N PRO A 163 -10.69 -1.01 2.22
CA PRO A 163 -11.19 -1.85 1.13
C PRO A 163 -10.03 -2.62 0.49
N VAL A 164 -9.78 -3.86 0.89
CA VAL A 164 -8.73 -4.70 0.31
C VAL A 164 -9.07 -5.06 -1.13
N LEU A 165 -8.38 -4.45 -2.10
CA LEU A 165 -8.59 -4.67 -3.54
C LEU A 165 -7.47 -5.50 -4.16
N SER A 166 -6.25 -5.36 -3.68
CA SER A 166 -5.08 -6.14 -4.15
C SER A 166 -5.20 -7.61 -3.79
N LYS A 167 -4.74 -8.47 -4.70
CA LYS A 167 -4.73 -9.92 -4.49
C LYS A 167 -3.39 -10.45 -3.96
N GLY A 168 -2.31 -9.72 -4.19
CA GLY A 168 -0.92 -10.11 -3.94
C GLY A 168 -0.20 -9.23 -2.91
N PHE A 169 1.11 -9.12 -3.10
CA PHE A 169 2.02 -8.36 -2.22
C PHE A 169 1.91 -6.83 -2.38
N GLU A 170 1.12 -6.34 -3.32
CA GLU A 170 0.86 -4.89 -3.44
C GLU A 170 0.04 -4.36 -2.26
N ILE A 171 -0.48 -5.24 -1.43
CA ILE A 171 -1.35 -4.91 -0.29
C ILE A 171 -0.68 -3.99 0.73
N GLU A 172 0.62 -4.16 1.00
CA GLU A 172 1.35 -3.29 1.93
C GLU A 172 1.42 -1.85 1.44
N THR A 173 1.64 -1.67 0.14
CA THR A 173 1.61 -0.34 -0.50
C THR A 173 0.20 0.24 -0.50
N GLU A 174 -0.82 -0.58 -0.75
CA GLU A 174 -2.23 -0.17 -0.74
C GLU A 174 -2.66 0.32 0.65
N MET A 175 -2.29 -0.39 1.73
CA MET A 175 -2.51 0.02 3.11
C MET A 175 -1.88 1.39 3.42
N SER A 176 -0.62 1.58 3.01
CA SER A 176 0.10 2.84 3.22
C SER A 176 -0.58 4.01 2.51
N ILE A 177 -0.98 3.81 1.24
CA ILE A 177 -1.66 4.84 0.46
C ILE A 177 -3.04 5.14 1.02
N HIS A 178 -3.78 4.11 1.44
CA HIS A 178 -5.10 4.32 2.07
C HIS A 178 -4.97 5.18 3.32
N ALA A 179 -4.07 4.84 4.23
CA ALA A 179 -3.87 5.59 5.45
C ALA A 179 -3.55 7.08 5.18
N VAL A 180 -2.64 7.38 4.24
CA VAL A 180 -2.27 8.77 3.93
C VAL A 180 -3.34 9.52 3.13
N ASP A 181 -4.06 8.83 2.21
CA ASP A 181 -5.14 9.44 1.43
C ASP A 181 -6.34 9.81 2.30
N LYS A 182 -6.60 9.00 3.34
CA LYS A 182 -7.70 9.19 4.29
C LYS A 182 -7.29 9.97 5.53
N ASN A 183 -6.09 10.56 5.54
CA ASN A 183 -5.58 11.37 6.65
C ASN A 183 -5.62 10.65 8.01
N MET A 184 -5.42 9.33 8.00
CA MET A 184 -5.34 8.52 9.22
C MET A 184 -4.02 8.77 9.95
N TYR A 185 -4.01 8.60 11.27
CA TYR A 185 -2.82 8.83 12.07
C TYR A 185 -1.83 7.67 11.96
N ILE A 186 -0.61 7.95 11.46
CA ILE A 186 0.43 6.96 11.18
C ILE A 186 1.66 7.26 12.01
N GLU A 187 2.21 6.23 12.68
CA GLU A 187 3.54 6.28 13.31
C GLU A 187 4.45 5.19 12.74
N ASN A 188 5.77 5.42 12.80
CA ASN A 188 6.77 4.41 12.51
C ASN A 188 7.31 3.82 13.83
N GLU A 189 7.60 2.52 13.82
CA GLU A 189 8.34 1.81 14.86
C GLU A 189 9.60 1.25 14.26
N VAL A 190 10.77 1.69 14.71
CA VAL A 190 12.04 1.14 14.22
C VAL A 190 12.19 -0.27 14.74
N ILE A 191 12.29 -1.22 13.83
CA ILE A 191 12.41 -2.65 14.14
C ILE A 191 13.70 -3.20 13.58
N GLU A 192 14.25 -4.21 14.25
CA GLU A 192 15.29 -5.04 13.66
C GLU A 192 14.69 -5.95 12.58
N TYR A 193 15.48 -6.29 11.58
CA TYR A 193 15.10 -7.24 10.55
C TYR A 193 15.99 -8.47 10.68
N ARG A 194 15.39 -9.66 10.71
CA ARG A 194 16.12 -10.92 10.74
C ARG A 194 16.18 -11.51 9.34
N ASP A 195 17.33 -12.02 8.95
CA ASP A 195 17.44 -12.79 7.71
C ASP A 195 16.62 -14.07 7.79
N ARG A 196 16.03 -14.43 6.65
CA ARG A 196 15.30 -15.68 6.54
C ARG A 196 16.21 -16.87 6.83
N PRO A 197 15.70 -17.91 7.52
CA PRO A 197 16.46 -19.15 7.69
C PRO A 197 16.90 -19.74 6.34
N GLU A 198 18.06 -20.39 6.32
CA GLU A 198 18.62 -21.04 5.13
C GLU A 198 17.60 -22.02 4.50
N GLY A 199 17.41 -21.90 3.17
CA GLY A 199 16.47 -22.73 2.39
C GLY A 199 15.09 -22.15 2.18
N SER A 200 14.86 -20.87 2.49
CA SER A 200 13.65 -20.11 2.12
C SER A 200 13.95 -19.22 0.89
N GLU A 201 13.25 -19.46 -0.23
CA GLU A 201 13.46 -18.68 -1.47
C GLU A 201 12.58 -17.44 -1.55
N SER A 202 13.19 -16.31 -1.95
CA SER A 202 12.44 -15.08 -2.25
C SER A 202 11.74 -15.20 -3.61
N LYS A 203 10.43 -15.05 -3.65
CA LYS A 203 9.57 -15.18 -4.84
C LYS A 203 9.56 -13.95 -5.77
N LEU A 204 10.52 -12.99 -5.65
CA LEU A 204 10.57 -11.74 -6.41
C LEU A 204 11.68 -11.75 -7.48
N ASN A 205 11.32 -11.37 -8.73
CA ASN A 205 12.21 -11.30 -9.90
C ASN A 205 12.61 -9.84 -10.23
N THR A 206 13.93 -9.61 -10.43
CA THR A 206 14.58 -8.28 -10.40
C THR A 206 14.51 -7.44 -11.70
N TYR A 207 14.33 -8.04 -12.89
CA TYR A 207 14.51 -7.32 -14.19
C TYR A 207 13.25 -6.65 -14.78
N SER A 208 12.06 -7.00 -14.30
CA SER A 208 10.82 -6.32 -14.75
C SER A 208 10.46 -5.09 -13.92
N ASP A 209 11.28 -4.74 -12.91
CA ASP A 209 10.87 -3.84 -11.83
C ASP A 209 10.87 -2.35 -12.18
N GLY A 210 11.79 -1.86 -13.01
CA GLY A 210 11.86 -0.43 -13.36
C GLY A 210 10.60 0.09 -14.07
N PHE A 211 10.12 -0.66 -15.07
CA PHE A 211 8.87 -0.29 -15.78
C PHE A 211 7.63 -0.44 -14.90
N ARG A 212 7.60 -1.48 -14.04
CA ARG A 212 6.53 -1.65 -13.04
C ARG A 212 6.48 -0.47 -12.07
N VAL A 213 7.63 -0.01 -11.59
CA VAL A 213 7.73 1.15 -10.70
C VAL A 213 7.15 2.40 -11.36
N LEU A 214 7.57 2.73 -12.57
CA LEU A 214 7.04 3.87 -13.32
C LEU A 214 5.53 3.76 -13.56
N LYS A 215 5.05 2.58 -13.96
CA LYS A 215 3.62 2.31 -14.13
C LYS A 215 2.84 2.49 -12.82
N THR A 216 3.42 2.05 -11.70
CA THR A 216 2.82 2.22 -10.37
C THR A 216 2.74 3.70 -9.99
N ILE A 217 3.81 4.46 -10.18
CA ILE A 217 3.83 5.90 -9.91
C ILE A 217 2.79 6.63 -10.77
N ALA A 218 2.75 6.36 -12.08
CA ALA A 218 1.75 6.95 -12.97
C ALA A 218 0.32 6.62 -12.55
N ARG A 219 0.07 5.36 -12.13
CA ARG A 219 -1.22 4.92 -11.59
C ARG A 219 -1.59 5.67 -10.31
N LEU A 220 -0.62 5.87 -9.40
CA LEU A 220 -0.83 6.60 -8.16
C LEU A 220 -1.21 8.07 -8.43
N TYR A 221 -0.47 8.76 -9.29
CA TYR A 221 -0.80 10.13 -9.66
C TYR A 221 -2.17 10.23 -10.32
N ARG A 222 -2.47 9.33 -11.25
CA ARG A 222 -3.79 9.31 -11.92
C ARG A 222 -4.95 9.10 -10.94
N ASN A 223 -4.78 8.24 -9.94
CA ASN A 223 -5.88 7.86 -9.04
C ASN A 223 -6.03 8.82 -7.86
N TYR A 224 -4.94 9.38 -7.32
CA TYR A 224 -4.95 10.16 -6.09
C TYR A 224 -4.69 11.66 -6.30
N LYS A 225 -4.06 12.03 -7.40
CA LYS A 225 -3.80 13.43 -7.81
C LYS A 225 -4.15 13.63 -9.28
N PRO A 226 -5.39 13.32 -9.71
CA PRO A 226 -5.76 13.31 -11.12
C PRO A 226 -5.58 14.67 -11.77
N MET A 227 -5.84 15.78 -11.07
CA MET A 227 -5.64 17.10 -11.62
C MET A 227 -4.17 17.38 -11.96
N ALA A 228 -3.22 16.91 -11.14
CA ALA A 228 -1.79 17.04 -11.44
C ALA A 228 -1.39 16.17 -12.64
N PHE A 229 -1.90 14.93 -12.71
CA PHE A 229 -1.60 14.01 -13.81
C PHE A 229 -2.15 14.53 -15.15
N PHE A 230 -3.44 14.81 -15.21
CA PHE A 230 -4.10 15.26 -16.43
C PHE A 230 -3.71 16.70 -16.81
N GLY A 231 -3.39 17.54 -15.82
CA GLY A 231 -2.83 18.88 -16.05
C GLY A 231 -1.46 18.83 -16.71
N LEU A 232 -0.60 17.89 -16.31
CA LEU A 232 0.69 17.65 -16.99
C LEU A 232 0.47 17.18 -18.44
N VAL A 233 -0.44 16.24 -18.68
CA VAL A 233 -0.78 15.79 -20.03
C VAL A 233 -1.29 16.95 -20.88
N ALA A 234 -2.17 17.78 -20.34
CA ALA A 234 -2.69 18.97 -21.02
C ALA A 234 -1.57 19.98 -21.35
N ALA A 235 -0.67 20.23 -20.41
CA ALA A 235 0.47 21.13 -20.62
C ALA A 235 1.40 20.61 -21.75
N VAL A 236 1.70 19.32 -21.76
CA VAL A 236 2.51 18.71 -22.83
C VAL A 236 1.82 18.84 -24.18
N LEU A 237 0.53 18.54 -24.27
CA LEU A 237 -0.24 18.68 -25.52
C LEU A 237 -0.27 20.15 -26.02
N LEU A 238 -0.45 21.12 -25.12
CA LEU A 238 -0.41 22.53 -25.46
C LEU A 238 0.96 22.99 -25.96
N ILE A 239 2.04 22.58 -25.26
CA ILE A 239 3.41 22.92 -25.67
C ILE A 239 3.72 22.36 -27.06
N LEU A 240 3.36 21.09 -27.31
CA LEU A 240 3.53 20.47 -28.63
C LEU A 240 2.66 21.16 -29.69
N GLY A 241 1.39 21.45 -29.38
CA GLY A 241 0.47 22.15 -30.28
C GLY A 241 0.98 23.54 -30.68
N ILE A 242 1.44 24.33 -29.72
CA ILE A 242 2.03 25.64 -29.94
C ILE A 242 3.33 25.52 -30.74
N GLY A 243 4.22 24.57 -30.38
CA GLY A 243 5.48 24.36 -31.06
C GLY A 243 5.32 24.01 -32.53
N PHE A 244 4.35 23.18 -32.90
CA PHE A 244 4.03 22.87 -34.30
C PHE A 244 3.23 23.98 -34.98
N PHE A 245 2.49 24.81 -34.24
CA PHE A 245 1.74 25.94 -34.80
C PHE A 245 2.64 27.11 -35.22
N ILE A 246 3.72 27.39 -34.47
CA ILE A 246 4.62 28.53 -34.76
C ILE A 246 5.10 28.56 -36.22
N PRO A 247 5.67 27.47 -36.80
CA PRO A 247 6.12 27.49 -38.19
C PRO A 247 4.97 27.65 -39.21
N VAL A 248 3.76 27.19 -38.87
CA VAL A 248 2.57 27.39 -39.73
C VAL A 248 2.17 28.86 -39.73
N PHE A 249 2.20 29.49 -38.55
CA PHE A 249 1.84 30.88 -38.35
C PHE A 249 2.86 31.84 -39.03
N VAL A 250 4.16 31.56 -38.87
CA VAL A 250 5.21 32.34 -39.55
C VAL A 250 5.04 32.27 -41.09
N THR A 251 4.84 31.08 -41.65
CA THR A 251 4.60 30.94 -43.10
C THR A 251 3.35 31.71 -43.55
N PHE A 252 2.31 31.72 -42.74
CA PHE A 252 1.10 32.51 -43.03
C PHE A 252 1.38 34.01 -43.03
N LEU A 253 2.15 34.55 -42.08
CA LEU A 253 2.53 35.96 -42.05
C LEU A 253 3.37 36.37 -43.23
N GLU A 254 4.27 35.50 -43.72
CA GLU A 254 5.16 35.79 -44.87
C GLU A 254 4.45 35.69 -46.22
N THR A 255 3.52 34.74 -46.37
CA THR A 255 2.95 34.40 -47.68
C THR A 255 1.46 34.72 -47.81
N GLY A 256 0.77 35.08 -46.73
CA GLY A 256 -0.68 35.24 -46.68
C GLY A 256 -1.48 33.92 -46.90
N ARG A 257 -0.81 32.77 -46.97
CA ARG A 257 -1.42 31.48 -47.27
C ARG A 257 -1.10 30.43 -46.20
N VAL A 258 -2.06 29.56 -45.89
CA VAL A 258 -1.86 28.43 -44.97
C VAL A 258 -1.25 27.26 -45.78
N GLY A 259 0.08 27.16 -45.81
CA GLY A 259 0.80 26.17 -46.59
C GLY A 259 0.79 24.72 -46.03
N LYS A 260 0.57 24.57 -44.69
CA LYS A 260 0.71 23.29 -43.98
C LYS A 260 -0.60 22.92 -43.25
N ILE A 261 -1.70 22.72 -43.99
CA ILE A 261 -3.02 22.42 -43.48
C ILE A 261 -3.04 21.16 -42.58
N PRO A 262 -2.39 20.03 -42.93
CA PRO A 262 -2.38 18.86 -42.06
C PRO A 262 -1.76 19.16 -40.67
N THR A 263 -0.69 19.94 -40.62
CA THR A 263 -0.05 20.35 -39.34
C THR A 263 -0.98 21.23 -38.52
N LEU A 264 -1.71 22.17 -39.16
CA LEU A 264 -2.70 23.01 -38.45
C LEU A 264 -3.82 22.17 -37.84
N ILE A 265 -4.30 21.14 -38.56
CA ILE A 265 -5.30 20.23 -38.05
C ILE A 265 -4.78 19.45 -36.81
N VAL A 266 -3.56 18.96 -36.85
CA VAL A 266 -2.91 18.28 -35.72
C VAL A 266 -2.79 19.23 -34.51
N CYS A 267 -2.43 20.48 -34.71
CA CYS A 267 -2.40 21.52 -33.65
C CYS A 267 -3.79 21.71 -33.04
N GLY A 268 -4.83 21.79 -33.86
CA GLY A 268 -6.22 21.89 -33.38
C GLY A 268 -6.63 20.68 -32.49
N PHE A 269 -6.32 19.46 -32.93
CA PHE A 269 -6.57 18.26 -32.12
C PHE A 269 -5.74 18.22 -30.82
N ALA A 270 -4.51 18.72 -30.83
CA ALA A 270 -3.69 18.82 -29.62
C ALA A 270 -4.32 19.77 -28.60
N VAL A 271 -4.84 20.93 -29.04
CA VAL A 271 -5.56 21.88 -28.16
C VAL A 271 -6.85 21.27 -27.61
N LEU A 272 -7.65 20.62 -28.45
CA LEU A 272 -8.88 19.94 -28.02
C LEU A 272 -8.55 18.83 -27.02
N GLY A 273 -7.50 18.02 -27.26
CA GLY A 273 -7.04 16.98 -26.35
C GLY A 273 -6.56 17.57 -25.00
N ALA A 274 -5.89 18.72 -25.02
CA ALA A 274 -5.49 19.41 -23.80
C ALA A 274 -6.70 19.88 -22.97
N ILE A 275 -7.69 20.49 -23.60
CA ILE A 275 -8.94 20.91 -22.95
C ILE A 275 -9.66 19.70 -22.36
N GLN A 276 -9.84 18.64 -23.13
CA GLN A 276 -10.48 17.41 -22.66
C GLN A 276 -9.73 16.76 -21.49
N SER A 277 -8.40 16.79 -21.51
CA SER A 277 -7.56 16.31 -20.42
C SER A 277 -7.79 17.11 -19.13
N LEU A 278 -7.86 18.44 -19.22
CA LEU A 278 -8.17 19.30 -18.06
C LEU A 278 -9.56 19.00 -17.47
N PHE A 279 -10.58 18.86 -18.31
CA PHE A 279 -11.93 18.48 -17.82
C PHE A 279 -11.93 17.10 -17.18
N SER A 280 -11.24 16.13 -17.75
CA SER A 280 -11.08 14.80 -17.15
C SER A 280 -10.44 14.88 -15.78
N GLY A 281 -9.37 15.69 -15.64
CA GLY A 281 -8.69 15.95 -14.37
C GLY A 281 -9.64 16.55 -13.32
N LEU A 282 -10.46 17.55 -13.69
CA LEU A 282 -11.43 18.18 -12.79
C LEU A 282 -12.50 17.20 -12.31
N VAL A 283 -13.09 16.42 -13.21
CA VAL A 283 -14.13 15.44 -12.85
C VAL A 283 -13.56 14.39 -11.90
N LEU A 284 -12.41 13.83 -12.23
CA LEU A 284 -11.77 12.83 -11.37
C LEU A 284 -11.33 13.40 -10.01
N GLN A 285 -10.89 14.65 -9.96
CA GLN A 285 -10.55 15.33 -8.70
C GLN A 285 -11.78 15.48 -7.79
N THR A 286 -12.93 15.81 -8.36
CA THR A 286 -14.22 15.88 -7.63
C THR A 286 -14.61 14.50 -7.09
N MET A 287 -14.42 13.43 -7.88
CA MET A 287 -14.68 12.05 -7.44
C MET A 287 -13.77 11.64 -6.28
N VAL A 288 -12.48 12.00 -6.31
CA VAL A 288 -11.55 11.74 -5.20
C VAL A 288 -11.99 12.47 -3.94
N GLN A 289 -12.40 13.75 -4.06
CA GLN A 289 -12.93 14.52 -2.93
C GLN A 289 -14.18 13.88 -2.35
N LYS A 290 -15.12 13.50 -3.20
CA LYS A 290 -16.35 12.82 -2.74
C LYS A 290 -16.05 11.52 -2.02
N ASN A 291 -15.13 10.70 -2.56
CA ASN A 291 -14.71 9.46 -1.91
C ASN A 291 -14.13 9.69 -0.50
N ARG A 292 -13.39 10.78 -0.29
CA ARG A 292 -12.89 11.14 1.04
C ARG A 292 -14.02 11.57 1.98
N GLN A 293 -15.02 12.30 1.50
CA GLN A 293 -16.19 12.68 2.30
C GLN A 293 -17.02 11.44 2.69
N ASP A 294 -17.26 10.54 1.74
CA ASP A 294 -18.01 9.31 1.99
C ASP A 294 -17.25 8.42 3.02
N PHE A 295 -15.93 8.40 2.97
CA PHE A 295 -15.08 7.70 3.94
C PHE A 295 -15.24 8.27 5.36
N GLU A 296 -15.23 9.59 5.54
CA GLU A 296 -15.40 10.21 6.85
C GLU A 296 -16.78 9.88 7.46
N MET A 297 -17.82 9.82 6.64
CA MET A 297 -19.16 9.40 7.11
C MET A 297 -19.17 7.92 7.50
N GLU A 298 -18.50 7.05 6.74
CA GLU A 298 -18.39 5.63 7.07
C GLU A 298 -17.56 5.40 8.33
N LEU A 299 -16.49 6.18 8.54
CA LEU A 299 -15.66 6.11 9.73
C LEU A 299 -16.47 6.42 11.02
N GLN A 300 -17.44 7.34 10.97
CA GLN A 300 -18.35 7.61 12.08
C GLN A 300 -19.19 6.38 12.43
N ARG A 301 -19.71 5.67 11.42
CA ARG A 301 -20.49 4.42 11.65
C ARG A 301 -19.61 3.33 12.25
N ILE A 302 -18.38 3.19 11.75
CA ILE A 302 -17.42 2.22 12.28
C ILE A 302 -17.08 2.56 13.75
N GLN A 303 -16.95 3.84 14.09
CA GLN A 303 -16.71 4.27 15.46
C GLN A 303 -17.88 3.94 16.39
N GLU A 304 -19.11 4.07 15.93
CA GLU A 304 -20.29 3.67 16.70
C GLU A 304 -20.31 2.15 16.94
N GLN A 305 -19.93 1.34 15.94
CA GLN A 305 -19.80 -0.10 16.09
C GLN A 305 -18.71 -0.46 17.12
N TYR A 306 -17.56 0.20 17.05
CA TYR A 306 -16.45 0.02 17.99
C TYR A 306 -16.87 0.31 19.44
N ASN A 307 -17.56 1.42 19.68
CA ASN A 307 -18.03 1.80 21.00
C ASN A 307 -19.04 0.78 21.59
N ASN A 308 -19.71 0.00 20.74
CA ASN A 308 -20.60 -1.09 21.18
C ASN A 308 -19.84 -2.37 21.49
N LEU A 309 -18.63 -2.57 20.95
CA LEU A 309 -17.75 -3.71 21.30
C LEU A 309 -17.01 -3.50 22.61
N GLU A 310 -16.80 -2.24 23.04
CA GLU A 310 -16.15 -1.90 24.31
C GLU A 310 -17.10 -2.01 25.53
N LYS A 311 -18.41 -2.04 25.31
CA LYS A 311 -19.43 -2.22 26.33
C LYS A 311 -19.68 -3.69 26.65
#